data_61674eb63120013562008b858438057b
#
_entry.id   61674eb63120013562008b858438057b
#
_cell.length_a   1.000
_cell.length_b   1.000
_cell.length_c   1.000
_cell.angle_alpha   90.00
_cell.angle_beta   90.00
_cell.angle_gamma   90.00
#
_symmetry.space_group_name_H-M   'P 1'
#
loop_
_entity.id
_entity.type
_entity.pdbx_description
1 polymer ?
#
loop_
_entity_poly.entity_id
_entity_poly.type
_entity_poly.pdbx_seq_one_letter_code
_entity_poly.pdbx_strand_id
1 'polypeptide(L)'
;VDLFLINPTEIKVKEGLDRYRQDMGDIESLAKSIQNTRQILPIIVSRNKELIDGGRRLAACILLNQQVKCVYEDVVDEFELRELEIEANLHRKDYSPAEEVLAIRDLHRLRQERLGEATYGPGHTKEGHSIADTGKLIGKSKKTVLDAIEMAAMIEAFPQLAQAKTKSQIKKAGKGLLKLSDAIASKEKLEEAIEKHKNLFSITLADAKEHMKAQPNNSVNILCTDPPYAVEMSKLTMNVGKDTGGDYTTSGFQLEDSTSEGLLLYQTLAKESFRFTVNDAHGYIFVAPEHFQVIRNFFIEAGWRAHIKPLIWIKRASGQCNVPHAWPSSCYEMLLYIRKDESRLVQEGKPDWLECPPVPESERLHPWQKPVELLVKLLERVALPGQIVYDPFMGSGSTIEAANKLKIFSIGCDNAEECYAYTLQRMTNLMNS
;
A
#
# COMPACT_ATOMS: atom_id res chain seq x y z
N VAL A 1 -41.01 7.68 -28.63
CA VAL A 1 -40.79 7.96 -27.20
C VAL A 1 -41.41 9.30 -26.89
N ASP A 2 -42.48 9.29 -26.10
CA ASP A 2 -43.20 10.51 -25.78
C ASP A 2 -42.39 11.33 -24.76
N LEU A 3 -42.17 12.62 -25.08
CA LEU A 3 -41.46 13.55 -24.24
C LEU A 3 -42.45 14.33 -23.37
N PHE A 4 -42.19 14.40 -22.08
CA PHE A 4 -43.03 15.13 -21.11
C PHE A 4 -42.23 16.24 -20.44
N LEU A 5 -42.93 17.23 -19.96
CA LEU A 5 -42.41 18.28 -19.08
C LEU A 5 -43.02 18.11 -17.69
N ILE A 6 -42.17 17.92 -16.69
CA ILE A 6 -42.59 17.70 -15.30
C ILE A 6 -41.95 18.79 -14.42
N ASN A 7 -42.62 19.17 -13.35
CA ASN A 7 -42.01 20.03 -12.33
C ASN A 7 -40.91 19.23 -11.61
N PRO A 8 -39.67 19.72 -11.54
CA PRO A 8 -38.59 19.00 -10.89
C PRO A 8 -38.88 18.56 -9.46
N THR A 9 -39.70 19.31 -8.73
CA THR A 9 -40.07 19.00 -7.34
C THR A 9 -41.01 17.78 -7.21
N GLU A 10 -41.61 17.34 -8.30
CA GLU A 10 -42.47 16.17 -8.32
C GLU A 10 -41.70 14.87 -8.54
N ILE A 11 -40.40 14.99 -8.89
CA ILE A 11 -39.54 13.83 -9.17
C ILE A 11 -38.93 13.35 -7.86
N LYS A 12 -39.19 12.08 -7.54
CA LYS A 12 -38.66 11.41 -6.37
C LYS A 12 -37.23 10.98 -6.64
N VAL A 13 -36.35 11.43 -5.77
CA VAL A 13 -34.94 11.03 -5.78
C VAL A 13 -34.69 10.24 -4.51
N LYS A 14 -34.37 8.95 -4.61
CA LYS A 14 -34.02 8.17 -3.43
C LYS A 14 -32.76 8.77 -2.79
N GLU A 15 -32.86 9.15 -1.53
CA GLU A 15 -31.72 9.59 -0.69
C GLU A 15 -31.07 8.39 -0.03
N GLY A 16 -29.72 8.35 0.00
CA GLY A 16 -28.99 7.33 0.75
C GLY A 16 -27.68 6.89 0.11
N LEU A 17 -26.96 6.03 0.81
CA LEU A 17 -25.68 5.40 0.48
C LEU A 17 -25.64 4.64 -0.87
N ASP A 18 -26.77 4.50 -1.51
CA ASP A 18 -26.97 3.71 -2.73
C ASP A 18 -26.67 4.45 -4.04
N ARG A 19 -26.32 5.73 -3.99
CA ARG A 19 -25.92 6.47 -5.20
C ARG A 19 -24.42 6.47 -5.38
N TYR A 20 -23.96 5.85 -6.46
CA TYR A 20 -22.55 5.73 -6.79
C TYR A 20 -21.85 7.06 -7.07
N ARG A 21 -22.60 8.09 -7.49
CA ARG A 21 -22.03 9.39 -7.79
C ARG A 21 -22.26 10.35 -6.63
N GLN A 22 -21.21 10.57 -5.83
CA GLN A 22 -21.19 11.55 -4.75
C GLN A 22 -20.86 12.96 -5.26
N ASP A 23 -20.03 13.06 -6.32
CA ASP A 23 -19.68 14.35 -6.94
C ASP A 23 -20.60 14.64 -8.12
N MET A 24 -21.47 15.63 -7.96
CA MET A 24 -22.36 16.13 -9.01
C MET A 24 -21.64 17.02 -10.03
N GLY A 25 -20.36 17.34 -9.82
CA GLY A 25 -19.58 18.25 -10.65
C GLY A 25 -20.18 19.67 -10.70
N ASP A 26 -19.74 20.46 -11.67
CA ASP A 26 -20.22 21.85 -11.84
C ASP A 26 -21.66 21.90 -12.39
N ILE A 27 -22.62 21.98 -11.47
CA ILE A 27 -24.07 22.11 -11.80
C ILE A 27 -24.41 23.51 -12.31
N GLU A 28 -23.69 24.55 -11.86
CA GLU A 28 -23.95 25.92 -12.30
C GLU A 28 -23.60 26.10 -13.79
N SER A 29 -22.48 25.57 -14.22
CA SER A 29 -22.10 25.56 -15.63
C SER A 29 -23.10 24.80 -16.50
N LEU A 30 -23.58 23.64 -16.03
CA LEU A 30 -24.63 22.90 -16.72
C LEU A 30 -25.95 23.64 -16.77
N ALA A 31 -26.35 24.33 -15.70
CA ALA A 31 -27.53 25.14 -15.64
C ALA A 31 -27.46 26.32 -16.65
N LYS A 32 -26.34 27.03 -16.70
CA LYS A 32 -26.09 28.08 -17.73
C LYS A 32 -26.18 27.50 -19.14
N SER A 33 -25.64 26.32 -19.38
CA SER A 33 -25.75 25.66 -20.69
C SER A 33 -27.20 25.34 -21.03
N ILE A 34 -27.98 24.78 -20.10
CA ILE A 34 -29.40 24.47 -20.30
C ILE A 34 -30.22 25.74 -20.51
N GLN A 35 -29.92 26.82 -19.81
CA GLN A 35 -30.57 28.12 -19.98
C GLN A 35 -30.36 28.71 -21.39
N ASN A 36 -29.14 28.56 -21.92
CA ASN A 36 -28.76 29.11 -23.22
C ASN A 36 -29.22 28.26 -24.41
N THR A 37 -29.16 26.90 -24.28
CA THR A 37 -29.41 25.98 -25.40
C THR A 37 -30.63 25.11 -25.23
N ARG A 38 -31.38 25.22 -24.14
CA ARG A 38 -32.45 24.33 -23.66
C ARG A 38 -31.88 22.94 -23.25
N GLN A 39 -32.68 22.18 -22.52
CA GLN A 39 -32.36 20.80 -22.20
C GLN A 39 -32.47 19.93 -23.48
N ILE A 40 -31.35 19.49 -24.02
CA ILE A 40 -31.28 18.68 -25.24
C ILE A 40 -31.67 17.23 -24.96
N LEU A 41 -31.05 16.61 -23.95
CA LEU A 41 -31.31 15.22 -23.56
C LEU A 41 -32.34 15.19 -22.42
N PRO A 42 -33.43 14.39 -22.53
CA PRO A 42 -34.36 14.20 -21.43
C PRO A 42 -33.72 13.46 -20.26
N ILE A 43 -34.29 13.56 -19.08
CA ILE A 43 -34.04 12.61 -17.99
C ILE A 43 -34.96 11.40 -18.15
N ILE A 44 -34.59 10.27 -17.51
CA ILE A 44 -35.39 9.06 -17.52
C ILE A 44 -36.02 8.90 -16.13
N VAL A 45 -37.33 8.70 -16.11
CA VAL A 45 -38.12 8.53 -14.88
C VAL A 45 -39.06 7.33 -15.04
N SER A 46 -39.37 6.64 -13.93
CA SER A 46 -40.45 5.66 -13.90
C SER A 46 -41.84 6.31 -13.99
N ARG A 47 -42.87 5.51 -14.21
CA ARG A 47 -44.28 5.99 -14.17
C ARG A 47 -44.66 6.59 -12.81
N ASN A 48 -44.03 6.19 -11.73
CA ASN A 48 -44.17 6.70 -10.38
C ASN A 48 -43.36 7.99 -10.13
N LYS A 49 -42.77 8.58 -11.18
CA LYS A 49 -41.89 9.74 -11.13
C LYS A 49 -40.62 9.53 -10.30
N GLU A 50 -40.08 8.31 -10.23
CA GLU A 50 -38.80 8.05 -9.63
C GLU A 50 -37.68 8.22 -10.65
N LEU A 51 -36.61 8.93 -10.27
CA LEU A 51 -35.49 9.22 -11.17
C LEU A 51 -34.67 7.94 -11.44
N ILE A 52 -34.56 7.59 -12.72
CA ILE A 52 -33.68 6.49 -13.21
C ILE A 52 -32.35 7.05 -13.69
N ASP A 53 -32.37 8.03 -14.58
CA ASP A 53 -31.15 8.70 -15.09
C ASP A 53 -31.33 10.19 -15.28
N GLY A 54 -30.24 10.93 -15.13
CA GLY A 54 -30.16 12.37 -15.41
C GLY A 54 -30.13 13.24 -14.16
N GLY A 55 -29.66 12.77 -13.02
CA GLY A 55 -29.62 13.53 -11.75
C GLY A 55 -29.01 14.93 -11.86
N ARG A 56 -27.91 15.10 -12.61
CA ARG A 56 -27.29 16.43 -12.85
C ARG A 56 -28.22 17.36 -13.62
N ARG A 57 -28.93 16.84 -14.64
CA ARG A 57 -29.90 17.63 -15.43
C ARG A 57 -31.09 18.01 -14.58
N LEU A 58 -31.55 17.12 -13.72
CA LEU A 58 -32.60 17.43 -12.75
C LEU A 58 -32.15 18.54 -11.78
N ALA A 59 -30.97 18.42 -11.18
CA ALA A 59 -30.42 19.43 -10.28
C ALA A 59 -30.25 20.81 -10.97
N ALA A 60 -29.77 20.81 -12.21
CA ALA A 60 -29.68 22.06 -12.99
C ALA A 60 -31.03 22.67 -13.28
N CYS A 61 -32.07 21.88 -13.58
CA CYS A 61 -33.45 22.41 -13.78
C CYS A 61 -34.07 22.90 -12.46
N ILE A 62 -33.76 22.27 -11.33
CA ILE A 62 -34.14 22.77 -9.99
C ILE A 62 -33.52 24.14 -9.75
N LEU A 63 -32.23 24.30 -10.03
CA LEU A 63 -31.51 25.57 -9.86
C LEU A 63 -32.09 26.68 -10.73
N LEU A 64 -32.53 26.34 -11.95
CA LEU A 64 -33.15 27.27 -12.89
C LEU A 64 -34.64 27.51 -12.63
N ASN A 65 -35.26 26.84 -11.68
CA ASN A 65 -36.70 26.87 -11.40
C ASN A 65 -37.56 26.67 -12.68
N GLN A 66 -37.16 25.71 -13.54
CA GLN A 66 -37.87 25.41 -14.79
C GLN A 66 -38.26 23.93 -14.86
N GLN A 67 -39.29 23.63 -15.66
CA GLN A 67 -39.71 22.25 -15.91
C GLN A 67 -38.59 21.45 -16.56
N VAL A 68 -38.49 20.18 -16.18
CA VAL A 68 -37.50 19.24 -16.70
C VAL A 68 -38.14 18.38 -17.80
N LYS A 69 -37.42 18.24 -18.92
CA LYS A 69 -37.82 17.35 -20.02
C LYS A 69 -37.47 15.93 -19.60
N CYS A 70 -38.43 15.00 -19.66
CA CYS A 70 -38.27 13.61 -19.28
C CYS A 70 -38.94 12.65 -20.27
N VAL A 71 -38.53 11.40 -20.18
CA VAL A 71 -39.20 10.25 -20.80
C VAL A 71 -39.54 9.26 -19.71
N TYR A 72 -40.65 8.56 -19.89
CA TYR A 72 -41.02 7.45 -19.02
C TYR A 72 -40.36 6.17 -19.49
N GLU A 73 -39.84 5.40 -18.56
CA GLU A 73 -39.45 4.00 -18.72
C GLU A 73 -40.47 3.16 -17.96
N ASP A 74 -40.95 2.09 -18.61
CA ASP A 74 -41.91 1.17 -18.01
C ASP A 74 -41.10 0.19 -17.12
N VAL A 75 -41.27 0.33 -15.82
CA VAL A 75 -40.58 -0.46 -14.78
C VAL A 75 -41.64 -1.27 -14.04
N VAL A 76 -41.45 -2.58 -13.97
CA VAL A 76 -42.42 -3.53 -13.39
C VAL A 76 -42.33 -3.56 -11.85
N ASP A 77 -41.10 -3.47 -11.34
CA ASP A 77 -40.84 -3.56 -9.91
C ASP A 77 -39.61 -2.71 -9.49
N GLU A 78 -39.36 -2.64 -8.19
CA GLU A 78 -38.24 -1.89 -7.61
C GLU A 78 -36.87 -2.47 -7.99
N PHE A 79 -36.77 -3.77 -8.23
CA PHE A 79 -35.54 -4.43 -8.68
C PHE A 79 -35.13 -3.99 -10.09
N GLU A 80 -36.12 -3.95 -11.00
CA GLU A 80 -35.89 -3.51 -12.37
C GLU A 80 -35.51 -2.01 -12.43
N LEU A 81 -36.17 -1.18 -11.60
CA LEU A 81 -35.80 0.23 -11.45
C LEU A 81 -34.33 0.39 -11.06
N ARG A 82 -33.91 -0.35 -10.04
CA ARG A 82 -32.54 -0.29 -9.52
C ARG A 82 -31.53 -0.82 -10.52
N GLU A 83 -31.88 -1.89 -11.21
CA GLU A 83 -31.05 -2.49 -12.27
C GLU A 83 -30.80 -1.51 -13.40
N LEU A 84 -31.83 -0.88 -13.94
CA LEU A 84 -31.73 0.13 -14.99
C LEU A 84 -30.89 1.34 -14.55
N GLU A 85 -31.04 1.78 -13.30
CA GLU A 85 -30.22 2.87 -12.73
C GLU A 85 -28.74 2.50 -12.73
N ILE A 86 -28.38 1.29 -12.29
CA ILE A 86 -26.99 0.81 -12.24
C ILE A 86 -26.44 0.65 -13.67
N GLU A 87 -27.18 0.02 -14.58
CA GLU A 87 -26.76 -0.19 -15.96
C GLU A 87 -26.57 1.14 -16.71
N ALA A 88 -27.49 2.08 -16.59
CA ALA A 88 -27.37 3.42 -17.19
C ALA A 88 -26.10 4.14 -16.72
N ASN A 89 -25.72 3.92 -15.48
CA ASN A 89 -24.52 4.50 -14.90
C ASN A 89 -23.24 3.77 -15.32
N LEU A 90 -23.24 2.44 -15.45
CA LEU A 90 -22.05 1.63 -15.86
C LEU A 90 -21.54 1.95 -17.27
N HIS A 91 -22.39 2.45 -18.15
CA HIS A 91 -22.04 2.85 -19.52
C HIS A 91 -21.49 4.28 -19.64
N ARG A 92 -21.35 5.01 -18.55
CA ARG A 92 -20.80 6.37 -18.55
C ARG A 92 -19.28 6.37 -18.49
N LYS A 93 -18.65 7.35 -19.16
CA LYS A 93 -17.19 7.51 -19.19
C LYS A 93 -16.59 8.13 -17.92
N ASP A 94 -17.41 8.63 -16.99
CA ASP A 94 -17.00 9.50 -15.88
C ASP A 94 -16.98 8.79 -14.51
N TYR A 95 -17.07 7.47 -14.45
CA TYR A 95 -16.98 6.75 -13.18
C TYR A 95 -15.57 6.76 -12.63
N SER A 96 -15.42 7.03 -11.33
CA SER A 96 -14.20 6.70 -10.62
C SER A 96 -14.01 5.17 -10.56
N PRO A 97 -12.78 4.68 -10.40
CA PRO A 97 -12.53 3.24 -10.25
C PRO A 97 -13.33 2.58 -9.13
N ALA A 98 -13.56 3.31 -8.03
CA ALA A 98 -14.35 2.83 -6.89
C ALA A 98 -15.84 2.73 -7.22
N GLU A 99 -16.42 3.77 -7.82
CA GLU A 99 -17.82 3.78 -8.24
C GLU A 99 -18.11 2.63 -9.21
N GLU A 100 -17.21 2.38 -10.18
CA GLU A 100 -17.40 1.31 -11.15
C GLU A 100 -17.41 -0.09 -10.48
N VAL A 101 -16.49 -0.36 -9.55
CA VAL A 101 -16.42 -1.69 -8.91
C VAL A 101 -17.60 -1.92 -7.95
N LEU A 102 -18.06 -0.88 -7.25
CA LEU A 102 -19.24 -0.95 -6.41
C LEU A 102 -20.51 -1.20 -7.23
N ALA A 103 -20.68 -0.49 -8.36
CA ALA A 103 -21.82 -0.67 -9.25
C ALA A 103 -21.87 -2.09 -9.84
N ILE A 104 -20.74 -2.65 -10.26
CA ILE A 104 -20.68 -4.03 -10.77
C ILE A 104 -21.07 -5.04 -9.68
N ARG A 105 -20.57 -4.87 -8.45
CA ARG A 105 -20.93 -5.74 -7.33
C ARG A 105 -22.41 -5.67 -7.02
N ASP A 106 -22.99 -4.47 -6.97
CA ASP A 106 -24.39 -4.29 -6.60
C ASP A 106 -25.33 -4.83 -7.69
N LEU A 107 -24.99 -4.65 -8.97
CA LEU A 107 -25.72 -5.28 -10.05
C LEU A 107 -25.70 -6.81 -9.92
N HIS A 108 -24.54 -7.38 -9.61
CA HIS A 108 -24.42 -8.83 -9.40
C HIS A 108 -25.28 -9.30 -8.23
N ARG A 109 -25.21 -8.61 -7.08
CA ARG A 109 -25.99 -8.93 -5.88
C ARG A 109 -27.50 -8.80 -6.13
N LEU A 110 -27.92 -7.72 -6.76
CA LEU A 110 -29.33 -7.50 -7.11
C LEU A 110 -29.91 -8.62 -7.98
N ARG A 111 -29.11 -9.07 -8.96
CA ARG A 111 -29.49 -10.21 -9.82
C ARG A 111 -29.56 -11.53 -9.06
N GLN A 112 -28.67 -11.76 -8.11
CA GLN A 112 -28.70 -12.95 -7.25
C GLN A 112 -29.90 -12.92 -6.29
N GLU A 113 -30.26 -11.77 -5.74
CA GLU A 113 -31.44 -11.59 -4.88
C GLU A 113 -32.73 -11.91 -5.66
N ARG A 114 -32.80 -11.54 -6.95
CA ARG A 114 -33.98 -11.78 -7.79
C ARG A 114 -34.05 -13.22 -8.35
N LEU A 115 -32.94 -13.79 -8.78
CA LEU A 115 -32.88 -15.05 -9.52
C LEU A 115 -32.31 -16.24 -8.72
N GLY A 116 -31.84 -16.00 -7.52
CA GLY A 116 -31.04 -16.94 -6.73
C GLY A 116 -29.57 -17.01 -7.16
N GLU A 117 -28.72 -17.56 -6.30
CA GLU A 117 -27.34 -17.88 -6.65
C GLU A 117 -27.29 -19.04 -7.65
N ALA A 118 -26.28 -19.04 -8.52
CA ALA A 118 -26.15 -20.08 -9.52
C ALA A 118 -25.83 -21.44 -8.91
N THR A 119 -26.73 -22.40 -9.12
CA THR A 119 -26.54 -23.81 -8.78
C THR A 119 -26.47 -24.66 -10.01
N TYR A 120 -25.78 -25.78 -9.95
CA TYR A 120 -25.63 -26.72 -11.07
C TYR A 120 -26.21 -28.05 -10.68
N GLY A 121 -27.33 -28.40 -11.32
CA GLY A 121 -28.02 -29.69 -11.13
C GLY A 121 -27.44 -30.83 -11.96
N PRO A 122 -28.01 -32.06 -11.77
CA PRO A 122 -27.70 -33.21 -12.63
C PRO A 122 -27.95 -32.89 -14.08
N GLY A 123 -27.00 -33.20 -14.98
CA GLY A 123 -27.11 -32.90 -16.42
C GLY A 123 -26.66 -31.48 -16.79
N HIS A 124 -25.91 -30.79 -15.95
CA HIS A 124 -25.38 -29.44 -16.17
C HIS A 124 -26.46 -28.36 -16.38
N THR A 125 -27.68 -28.58 -15.91
CA THR A 125 -28.72 -27.54 -15.88
C THR A 125 -28.31 -26.49 -14.83
N LYS A 126 -28.23 -25.21 -15.28
CA LYS A 126 -27.89 -24.08 -14.44
C LYS A 126 -29.19 -23.37 -14.06
N GLU A 127 -29.39 -23.18 -12.77
CA GLU A 127 -30.42 -22.30 -12.20
C GLU A 127 -29.77 -21.15 -11.46
N GLY A 128 -30.39 -19.96 -11.44
CA GLY A 128 -29.89 -18.77 -10.76
C GLY A 128 -28.88 -17.96 -11.59
N HIS A 129 -28.32 -16.93 -10.96
CA HIS A 129 -27.43 -15.92 -11.58
C HIS A 129 -25.98 -16.08 -11.15
N SER A 130 -25.06 -16.18 -12.10
CA SER A 130 -23.62 -16.35 -11.86
C SER A 130 -22.81 -15.09 -12.20
N ILE A 131 -21.56 -15.04 -11.74
CA ILE A 131 -20.58 -14.01 -12.11
C ILE A 131 -20.41 -13.91 -13.64
N ALA A 132 -20.47 -15.04 -14.34
CA ALA A 132 -20.36 -15.06 -15.79
C ALA A 132 -21.57 -14.38 -16.49
N ASP A 133 -22.76 -14.47 -15.90
CA ASP A 133 -23.96 -13.83 -16.45
C ASP A 133 -23.90 -12.32 -16.25
N THR A 134 -23.45 -11.86 -15.10
CA THR A 134 -23.15 -10.44 -14.90
C THR A 134 -22.13 -9.94 -15.92
N GLY A 135 -21.07 -10.72 -16.16
CA GLY A 135 -20.07 -10.38 -17.17
C GLY A 135 -20.64 -10.23 -18.57
N LYS A 136 -21.52 -11.16 -18.98
CA LYS A 136 -22.21 -11.07 -20.27
C LYS A 136 -23.11 -9.84 -20.36
N LEU A 137 -23.84 -9.52 -19.30
CA LEU A 137 -24.75 -8.38 -19.23
C LEU A 137 -24.02 -7.06 -19.47
N ILE A 138 -22.88 -6.85 -18.81
CA ILE A 138 -22.11 -5.60 -18.90
C ILE A 138 -20.97 -5.63 -19.93
N GLY A 139 -20.88 -6.68 -20.75
CA GLY A 139 -19.84 -6.81 -21.77
C GLY A 139 -18.42 -6.99 -21.22
N LYS A 140 -18.27 -7.58 -20.01
CA LYS A 140 -16.98 -7.79 -19.35
C LYS A 140 -16.70 -9.28 -19.08
N SER A 141 -15.42 -9.64 -18.91
CA SER A 141 -15.03 -11.01 -18.58
C SER A 141 -15.47 -11.42 -17.17
N LYS A 142 -15.68 -12.73 -16.95
CA LYS A 142 -15.92 -13.29 -15.61
C LYS A 142 -14.87 -12.85 -14.60
N LYS A 143 -13.59 -12.82 -15.02
CA LYS A 143 -12.47 -12.39 -14.18
C LYS A 143 -12.61 -10.92 -13.77
N THR A 144 -13.01 -10.05 -14.69
CA THR A 144 -13.20 -8.62 -14.41
C THR A 144 -14.31 -8.39 -13.38
N VAL A 145 -15.41 -9.16 -13.45
CA VAL A 145 -16.50 -9.07 -12.47
C VAL A 145 -16.05 -9.59 -11.10
N LEU A 146 -15.33 -10.71 -11.06
CA LEU A 146 -14.76 -11.24 -9.82
C LEU A 146 -13.81 -10.25 -9.15
N ASP A 147 -12.86 -9.71 -9.92
CA ASP A 147 -11.94 -8.68 -9.41
C ASP A 147 -12.67 -7.43 -8.90
N ALA A 148 -13.79 -7.04 -9.53
CA ALA A 148 -14.61 -5.91 -9.08
C ALA A 148 -15.31 -6.22 -7.76
N ILE A 149 -15.86 -7.41 -7.59
CA ILE A 149 -16.52 -7.84 -6.35
C ILE A 149 -15.48 -7.87 -5.20
N GLU A 150 -14.29 -8.43 -5.44
CA GLU A 150 -13.20 -8.43 -4.44
C GLU A 150 -12.80 -6.99 -4.04
N MET A 151 -12.64 -6.10 -5.00
CA MET A 151 -12.28 -4.70 -4.72
C MET A 151 -13.40 -3.95 -4.01
N ALA A 152 -14.66 -4.22 -4.33
CA ALA A 152 -15.80 -3.62 -3.64
C ALA A 152 -15.83 -4.03 -2.16
N ALA A 153 -15.59 -5.30 -1.85
CA ALA A 153 -15.47 -5.78 -0.47
C ALA A 153 -14.30 -5.09 0.28
N MET A 154 -13.17 -4.85 -0.41
CA MET A 154 -12.05 -4.09 0.17
C MET A 154 -12.43 -2.64 0.48
N ILE A 155 -13.19 -1.97 -0.42
CA ILE A 155 -13.67 -0.60 -0.19
C ILE A 155 -14.65 -0.53 0.97
N GLU A 156 -15.52 -1.53 1.13
CA GLU A 156 -16.44 -1.61 2.28
C GLU A 156 -15.70 -1.76 3.60
N ALA A 157 -14.68 -2.63 3.64
CA ALA A 157 -13.84 -2.80 4.81
C ALA A 157 -12.96 -1.57 5.11
N PHE A 158 -12.52 -0.86 4.07
CA PHE A 158 -11.59 0.28 4.14
C PHE A 158 -12.06 1.43 3.24
N PRO A 159 -13.00 2.29 3.70
CA PRO A 159 -13.62 3.34 2.89
C PRO A 159 -12.65 4.34 2.23
N GLN A 160 -11.47 4.55 2.81
CA GLN A 160 -10.41 5.39 2.23
C GLN A 160 -9.95 4.91 0.84
N LEU A 161 -10.12 3.63 0.50
CA LEU A 161 -9.78 3.10 -0.82
C LEU A 161 -10.65 3.66 -1.94
N ALA A 162 -11.81 4.26 -1.62
CA ALA A 162 -12.68 4.90 -2.60
C ALA A 162 -12.00 6.10 -3.30
N GLN A 163 -10.99 6.70 -2.68
CA GLN A 163 -10.23 7.83 -3.26
C GLN A 163 -9.12 7.39 -4.24
N ALA A 164 -8.91 6.10 -4.44
CA ALA A 164 -7.86 5.60 -5.32
C ALA A 164 -8.13 5.94 -6.79
N LYS A 165 -7.10 6.39 -7.50
CA LYS A 165 -7.18 6.82 -8.91
C LYS A 165 -7.26 5.67 -9.91
N THR A 166 -6.92 4.44 -9.50
CA THR A 166 -6.94 3.24 -10.37
C THR A 166 -7.37 1.99 -9.61
N LYS A 167 -7.98 1.03 -10.32
CA LYS A 167 -8.34 -0.29 -9.76
C LYS A 167 -7.14 -1.06 -9.24
N SER A 168 -5.98 -0.91 -9.87
CA SER A 168 -4.72 -1.51 -9.39
C SER A 168 -4.33 -0.99 -8.01
N GLN A 169 -4.49 0.31 -7.76
CA GLN A 169 -4.26 0.90 -6.43
C GLN A 169 -5.23 0.38 -5.38
N ILE A 170 -6.54 0.28 -5.71
CA ILE A 170 -7.54 -0.32 -4.80
C ILE A 170 -7.12 -1.74 -4.41
N LYS A 171 -6.81 -2.57 -5.41
CA LYS A 171 -6.45 -3.99 -5.19
C LYS A 171 -5.16 -4.14 -4.38
N LYS A 172 -4.12 -3.34 -4.68
CA LYS A 172 -2.83 -3.39 -3.99
C LYS A 172 -2.94 -2.92 -2.55
N ALA A 173 -3.52 -1.73 -2.33
CA ALA A 173 -3.70 -1.16 -0.99
C ALA A 173 -4.68 -1.99 -0.15
N GLY A 174 -5.80 -2.44 -0.73
CA GLY A 174 -6.78 -3.26 -0.04
C GLY A 174 -6.22 -4.59 0.47
N LYS A 175 -5.42 -5.30 -0.35
CA LYS A 175 -4.72 -6.51 0.10
C LYS A 175 -3.73 -6.26 1.23
N GLY A 176 -3.04 -5.11 1.20
CA GLY A 176 -2.16 -4.69 2.30
C GLY A 176 -2.93 -4.47 3.60
N LEU A 177 -4.03 -3.73 3.54
CA LEU A 177 -4.88 -3.43 4.69
C LEU A 177 -5.56 -4.67 5.28
N LEU A 178 -6.00 -5.62 4.44
CA LEU A 178 -6.54 -6.90 4.92
C LEU A 178 -5.48 -7.70 5.68
N LYS A 179 -4.27 -7.85 5.12
CA LYS A 179 -3.16 -8.53 5.81
C LYS A 179 -2.83 -7.87 7.15
N LEU A 180 -2.86 -6.55 7.19
CA LEU A 180 -2.65 -5.77 8.40
C LEU A 180 -3.75 -6.00 9.44
N SER A 181 -5.01 -5.93 9.04
CA SER A 181 -6.17 -6.20 9.92
C SER A 181 -6.09 -7.59 10.54
N ASP A 182 -5.73 -8.62 9.74
CA ASP A 182 -5.54 -9.98 10.22
C ASP A 182 -4.36 -10.08 11.21
N ALA A 183 -3.26 -9.37 10.93
CA ALA A 183 -2.10 -9.33 11.81
C ALA A 183 -2.43 -8.65 13.16
N ILE A 184 -3.14 -7.53 13.14
CA ILE A 184 -3.58 -6.83 14.36
C ILE A 184 -4.57 -7.66 15.17
N ALA A 185 -5.56 -8.27 14.52
CA ALA A 185 -6.54 -9.13 15.19
C ALA A 185 -5.91 -10.37 15.85
N SER A 186 -4.76 -10.79 15.35
CA SER A 186 -4.02 -11.93 15.88
C SER A 186 -2.98 -11.55 16.95
N LYS A 187 -2.76 -10.24 17.19
CA LYS A 187 -1.65 -9.71 17.98
C LYS A 187 -1.55 -10.35 19.39
N GLU A 188 -2.62 -10.34 20.15
CA GLU A 188 -2.60 -10.87 21.53
C GLU A 188 -2.21 -12.36 21.58
N LYS A 189 -2.76 -13.17 20.67
CA LYS A 189 -2.42 -14.60 20.56
C LYS A 189 -0.98 -14.81 20.12
N LEU A 190 -0.46 -13.93 19.28
CA LEU A 190 0.91 -13.96 18.79
C LEU A 190 1.90 -13.55 19.88
N GLU A 191 1.56 -12.54 20.70
CA GLU A 191 2.38 -12.10 21.83
C GLU A 191 2.50 -13.21 22.89
N GLU A 192 1.40 -13.93 23.21
CA GLU A 192 1.46 -15.09 24.10
C GLU A 192 2.34 -16.23 23.56
N ALA A 193 2.29 -16.48 22.24
CA ALA A 193 3.13 -17.49 21.61
C ALA A 193 4.61 -17.12 21.66
N ILE A 194 4.94 -15.84 21.45
CA ILE A 194 6.31 -15.32 21.47
C ILE A 194 6.92 -15.30 22.86
N GLU A 195 6.12 -15.01 23.90
CA GLU A 195 6.58 -15.04 25.29
C GLU A 195 7.24 -16.37 25.65
N LYS A 196 6.79 -17.48 25.05
CA LYS A 196 7.40 -18.82 25.24
C LYS A 196 8.79 -18.96 24.60
N HIS A 197 9.18 -18.04 23.72
CA HIS A 197 10.42 -18.10 22.92
C HIS A 197 11.38 -16.93 23.22
N LYS A 198 11.25 -16.31 24.38
CA LYS A 198 12.11 -15.20 24.84
C LYS A 198 13.63 -15.47 24.75
N ASN A 199 14.01 -16.73 24.70
CA ASN A 199 15.41 -17.11 24.59
C ASN A 199 16.00 -16.97 23.16
N LEU A 200 15.17 -16.66 22.16
CA LEU A 200 15.59 -16.57 20.75
C LEU A 200 15.64 -15.14 20.26
N PHE A 201 14.73 -14.29 20.71
CA PHE A 201 14.65 -12.89 20.31
C PHE A 201 13.82 -12.06 21.29
N SER A 202 13.99 -10.73 21.21
CA SER A 202 13.18 -9.73 21.92
C SER A 202 12.75 -8.65 20.93
N ILE A 203 11.45 -8.45 20.77
CA ILE A 203 10.88 -7.42 19.90
C ILE A 203 9.96 -6.50 20.68
N THR A 204 9.98 -5.21 20.36
CA THR A 204 9.25 -4.20 21.13
C THR A 204 8.60 -3.18 20.19
N LEU A 205 7.34 -2.83 20.44
CA LEU A 205 6.70 -1.68 19.81
C LEU A 205 7.15 -0.42 20.57
N ALA A 206 8.11 0.32 20.01
CA ALA A 206 8.71 1.48 20.67
C ALA A 206 9.34 2.45 19.66
N ASP A 207 9.52 3.71 20.10
CA ASP A 207 10.36 4.65 19.36
C ASP A 207 11.82 4.21 19.40
N ALA A 208 12.47 4.23 18.23
CA ALA A 208 13.85 3.75 18.07
C ALA A 208 14.86 4.53 18.93
N LYS A 209 14.70 5.85 19.07
CA LYS A 209 15.64 6.69 19.86
C LYS A 209 15.57 6.32 21.34
N GLU A 210 14.36 6.16 21.86
CA GLU A 210 14.16 5.79 23.27
C GLU A 210 14.60 4.33 23.53
N HIS A 211 14.30 3.42 22.61
CA HIS A 211 14.71 2.02 22.71
C HIS A 211 16.24 1.87 22.63
N MET A 212 16.93 2.62 21.78
CA MET A 212 18.39 2.65 21.72
C MET A 212 19.01 3.17 23.03
N LYS A 213 18.48 4.25 23.62
CA LYS A 213 18.94 4.80 24.90
C LYS A 213 18.80 3.81 26.05
N ALA A 214 17.75 2.99 26.02
CA ALA A 214 17.49 1.97 27.05
C ALA A 214 18.43 0.76 26.95
N GLN A 215 19.13 0.56 25.82
CA GLN A 215 20.08 -0.55 25.69
C GLN A 215 21.25 -0.41 26.65
N PRO A 216 21.62 -1.46 27.39
CA PRO A 216 22.80 -1.43 28.27
C PRO A 216 24.09 -1.19 27.46
N ASN A 217 25.07 -0.57 28.11
CA ASN A 217 26.40 -0.42 27.50
C ASN A 217 27.03 -1.80 27.24
N ASN A 218 27.75 -1.95 26.12
CA ASN A 218 28.50 -3.16 25.78
C ASN A 218 27.64 -4.43 25.82
N SER A 219 26.40 -4.37 25.30
CA SER A 219 25.44 -5.48 25.35
C SER A 219 25.16 -6.12 23.98
N VAL A 220 25.48 -5.43 22.88
CA VAL A 220 25.17 -5.84 21.50
C VAL A 220 26.45 -6.12 20.73
N ASN A 221 26.49 -7.20 19.96
CA ASN A 221 27.66 -7.58 19.14
C ASN A 221 27.54 -7.07 17.71
N ILE A 222 26.34 -7.03 17.15
CA ILE A 222 26.12 -6.71 15.74
C ILE A 222 24.95 -5.73 15.61
N LEU A 223 25.19 -4.61 14.94
CA LEU A 223 24.14 -3.70 14.48
C LEU A 223 23.80 -4.05 13.02
N CYS A 224 22.56 -4.42 12.72
CA CYS A 224 22.13 -4.67 11.34
C CYS A 224 20.78 -4.02 11.12
N THR A 225 20.73 -2.90 10.35
CA THR A 225 19.55 -2.05 10.36
C THR A 225 19.36 -1.27 9.08
N ASP A 226 18.10 -0.96 8.77
CA ASP A 226 17.64 -0.17 7.61
C ASP A 226 16.83 1.04 8.10
N PRO A 227 17.48 2.12 8.57
CA PRO A 227 16.79 3.31 9.03
C PRO A 227 15.97 3.95 7.90
N PRO A 228 14.90 4.72 8.20
CA PRO A 228 14.21 5.52 7.19
C PRO A 228 15.23 6.39 6.46
N TYR A 229 15.27 6.26 5.13
CA TYR A 229 16.13 7.13 4.33
C TYR A 229 15.63 8.55 4.50
N ALA A 230 16.53 9.48 4.81
CA ALA A 230 16.22 10.90 4.98
C ALA A 230 15.74 11.57 3.65
N VAL A 231 14.88 10.88 2.91
CA VAL A 231 14.36 11.28 1.59
C VAL A 231 12.85 11.47 1.72
N GLU A 232 12.37 12.65 1.37
CA GLU A 232 10.94 12.97 1.38
C GLU A 232 10.18 12.11 0.35
N MET A 233 9.41 11.14 0.81
CA MET A 233 8.59 10.25 -0.02
C MET A 233 7.56 11.01 -0.87
N SER A 234 7.09 12.18 -0.45
CA SER A 234 6.17 13.02 -1.19
C SER A 234 6.78 13.55 -2.49
N LYS A 235 8.10 13.78 -2.54
CA LYS A 235 8.80 14.26 -3.74
C LYS A 235 9.09 13.14 -4.74
N LEU A 236 9.19 11.89 -4.29
CA LEU A 236 9.36 10.73 -5.18
C LEU A 236 8.06 10.34 -5.92
N THR A 237 6.89 10.64 -5.36
CA THR A 237 5.60 10.28 -5.96
C THR A 237 4.99 11.37 -6.85
N MET A 238 5.41 12.63 -6.74
CA MET A 238 4.81 13.75 -7.47
C MET A 238 5.27 13.91 -8.92
N ASN A 239 6.31 13.23 -9.37
CA ASN A 239 6.83 13.36 -10.74
C ASN A 239 6.43 12.21 -11.69
N VAL A 240 5.46 11.39 -11.33
CA VAL A 240 4.89 10.39 -12.23
C VAL A 240 3.77 11.03 -13.04
N GLY A 241 4.09 11.62 -14.18
CA GLY A 241 3.04 12.02 -15.12
C GLY A 241 3.20 13.34 -15.87
N LYS A 242 4.36 13.97 -15.86
CA LYS A 242 4.64 15.06 -16.81
C LYS A 242 5.97 14.82 -17.53
N ASP A 243 5.95 14.99 -18.85
CA ASP A 243 7.06 14.90 -19.83
C ASP A 243 8.21 15.90 -19.58
N THR A 244 8.53 16.19 -18.36
CA THR A 244 9.73 16.92 -18.02
C THR A 244 10.69 15.92 -17.42
N GLY A 245 11.67 15.50 -18.24
CA GLY A 245 12.84 14.80 -17.76
C GLY A 245 13.39 15.54 -16.54
N GLY A 246 12.95 15.16 -15.37
CA GLY A 246 13.45 15.71 -14.12
C GLY A 246 14.89 15.29 -14.01
N ASP A 247 15.76 16.21 -14.36
CA ASP A 247 17.17 16.14 -14.03
C ASP A 247 17.25 16.16 -12.50
N TYR A 248 17.52 14.99 -11.90
CA TYR A 248 17.71 14.86 -10.45
C TYR A 248 18.87 15.72 -9.94
N THR A 249 19.62 16.35 -10.85
CA THR A 249 20.76 17.23 -10.56
C THR A 249 20.38 18.71 -10.47
N THR A 250 19.20 19.14 -10.96
CA THR A 250 18.85 20.56 -11.09
C THR A 250 17.60 21.01 -10.34
N SER A 251 16.77 20.12 -9.78
CA SER A 251 15.82 20.57 -8.77
C SER A 251 16.64 20.87 -7.52
N GLY A 252 16.96 22.16 -7.34
CA GLY A 252 17.64 22.62 -6.15
C GLY A 252 17.01 22.01 -4.91
N PHE A 253 17.70 21.06 -4.32
CA PHE A 253 17.38 20.51 -3.02
C PHE A 253 17.52 21.67 -2.04
N GLN A 254 16.45 22.40 -1.80
CA GLN A 254 16.31 23.07 -0.54
C GLN A 254 16.22 21.97 0.50
N LEU A 255 17.24 21.84 1.31
CA LEU A 255 17.29 21.05 2.53
C LEU A 255 16.20 21.59 3.46
N GLU A 256 14.95 21.14 3.25
CA GLU A 256 13.86 21.42 4.16
C GLU A 256 13.87 20.40 5.30
N ASP A 257 13.27 20.75 6.41
CA ASP A 257 13.35 20.12 7.74
C ASP A 257 13.30 18.57 7.80
N SER A 258 12.64 17.89 6.87
CA SER A 258 12.55 16.44 6.84
C SER A 258 13.88 15.71 6.58
N THR A 259 14.78 16.30 5.77
CA THR A 259 16.11 15.73 5.51
C THR A 259 17.02 15.93 6.70
N SER A 260 16.90 17.06 7.41
CA SER A 260 17.67 17.35 8.62
C SER A 260 17.29 16.43 9.79
N GLU A 261 16.00 16.14 9.96
CA GLU A 261 15.52 15.18 10.98
C GLU A 261 16.00 13.76 10.70
N GLY A 262 15.98 13.33 9.43
CA GLY A 262 16.50 12.03 9.02
C GLY A 262 18.00 11.89 9.27
N LEU A 263 18.80 12.91 8.94
CA LEU A 263 20.24 12.92 9.21
C LEU A 263 20.54 12.95 10.72
N LEU A 264 19.74 13.67 11.52
CA LEU A 264 19.85 13.68 12.98
C LEU A 264 19.56 12.29 13.58
N LEU A 265 18.65 11.52 12.97
CA LEU A 265 18.40 10.13 13.37
C LEU A 265 19.64 9.25 13.16
N TYR A 266 20.32 9.37 12.00
CA TYR A 266 21.58 8.64 11.74
C TYR A 266 22.70 9.09 12.70
N GLN A 267 22.79 10.37 13.05
CA GLN A 267 23.75 10.85 14.04
C GLN A 267 23.48 10.26 15.43
N THR A 268 22.21 10.20 15.84
CA THR A 268 21.79 9.56 17.09
C THR A 268 22.11 8.06 17.07
N LEU A 269 21.80 7.37 15.97
CA LEU A 269 22.12 5.96 15.77
C LEU A 269 23.62 5.70 15.89
N ALA A 270 24.45 6.54 15.27
CA ALA A 270 25.90 6.41 15.32
C ALA A 270 26.43 6.50 16.76
N LYS A 271 25.98 7.50 17.51
CA LYS A 271 26.39 7.72 18.90
C LYS A 271 25.91 6.62 19.84
N GLU A 272 24.62 6.30 19.80
CA GLU A 272 24.05 5.30 20.68
C GLU A 272 24.58 3.89 20.36
N SER A 273 24.71 3.54 19.08
CA SER A 273 25.27 2.23 18.70
C SER A 273 26.71 2.07 19.17
N PHE A 274 27.52 3.11 19.16
CA PHE A 274 28.88 3.04 19.72
C PHE A 274 28.86 2.76 21.22
N ARG A 275 27.90 3.34 21.96
CA ARG A 275 27.74 3.15 23.41
C ARG A 275 27.32 1.73 23.78
N PHE A 276 26.26 1.22 23.14
CA PHE A 276 25.68 -0.06 23.55
C PHE A 276 26.38 -1.29 22.94
N THR A 277 27.26 -1.11 21.95
CA THR A 277 27.97 -2.25 21.37
C THR A 277 29.27 -2.59 22.07
N VAL A 278 29.65 -3.88 22.06
CA VAL A 278 30.90 -4.42 22.59
C VAL A 278 32.13 -3.95 21.78
N ASN A 279 33.35 -4.19 22.30
CA ASN A 279 34.58 -3.71 21.66
C ASN A 279 34.96 -4.42 20.34
N ASP A 280 34.43 -5.59 20.09
CA ASP A 280 34.62 -6.37 18.86
C ASP A 280 33.40 -6.32 17.93
N ALA A 281 32.55 -5.30 18.08
CA ALA A 281 31.30 -5.16 17.35
C ALA A 281 31.47 -4.83 15.88
N HIS A 282 30.47 -5.26 15.09
CA HIS A 282 30.29 -4.96 13.67
C HIS A 282 28.94 -4.27 13.43
N GLY A 283 28.83 -3.55 12.29
CA GLY A 283 27.55 -3.02 11.87
C GLY A 283 27.37 -2.93 10.36
N TYR A 284 26.13 -3.16 9.93
CA TYR A 284 25.63 -2.99 8.59
C TYR A 284 24.44 -2.03 8.62
N ILE A 285 24.56 -0.89 7.99
CA ILE A 285 23.55 0.13 7.93
C ILE A 285 23.19 0.41 6.49
N PHE A 286 21.94 0.19 6.10
CA PHE A 286 21.47 0.58 4.78
C PHE A 286 21.41 2.10 4.68
N VAL A 287 21.87 2.66 3.57
CA VAL A 287 21.99 4.10 3.36
C VAL A 287 21.65 4.47 1.92
N ALA A 288 21.02 5.64 1.74
CA ALA A 288 20.85 6.22 0.43
C ALA A 288 22.20 6.70 -0.15
N PRO A 289 22.47 6.49 -1.45
CA PRO A 289 23.73 6.88 -2.08
C PRO A 289 24.11 8.35 -1.85
N GLU A 290 23.15 9.26 -1.92
CA GLU A 290 23.34 10.70 -1.74
C GLU A 290 23.80 11.09 -0.34
N HIS A 291 23.53 10.27 0.67
CA HIS A 291 23.87 10.54 2.06
C HIS A 291 25.03 9.70 2.60
N PHE A 292 25.55 8.76 1.80
CA PHE A 292 26.58 7.83 2.25
C PHE A 292 27.76 8.49 2.97
N GLN A 293 28.34 9.54 2.36
CA GLN A 293 29.52 10.19 2.94
C GLN A 293 29.22 10.94 4.24
N VAL A 294 28.08 11.60 4.31
CA VAL A 294 27.66 12.35 5.53
C VAL A 294 27.38 11.37 6.68
N ILE A 295 26.61 10.31 6.40
CA ILE A 295 26.29 9.29 7.40
C ILE A 295 27.56 8.59 7.86
N ARG A 296 28.46 8.22 6.94
CA ARG A 296 29.76 7.63 7.28
C ARG A 296 30.55 8.50 8.26
N ASN A 297 30.56 9.82 8.07
CA ASN A 297 31.26 10.75 8.95
C ASN A 297 30.64 10.76 10.36
N PHE A 298 29.33 10.68 10.51
CA PHE A 298 28.69 10.58 11.83
C PHE A 298 29.17 9.35 12.62
N PHE A 299 29.32 8.20 11.94
CA PHE A 299 29.85 7.00 12.59
C PHE A 299 31.33 7.12 12.95
N ILE A 300 32.14 7.77 12.12
CA ILE A 300 33.57 8.04 12.46
C ILE A 300 33.67 8.98 13.66
N GLU A 301 32.89 10.06 13.69
CA GLU A 301 32.86 11.01 14.80
C GLU A 301 32.39 10.34 16.11
N ALA A 302 31.51 9.37 16.03
CA ALA A 302 31.07 8.58 17.17
C ALA A 302 32.13 7.59 17.69
N GLY A 303 33.21 7.33 16.93
CA GLY A 303 34.30 6.44 17.31
C GLY A 303 34.38 5.13 16.50
N TRP A 304 33.45 4.87 15.57
CA TRP A 304 33.49 3.70 14.71
C TRP A 304 34.57 3.79 13.63
N ARG A 305 35.13 2.66 13.26
CA ARG A 305 35.88 2.52 12.01
C ARG A 305 34.90 2.23 10.88
N ALA A 306 34.76 3.14 9.95
CA ALA A 306 33.84 3.00 8.82
C ALA A 306 34.62 2.87 7.51
N HIS A 307 34.31 1.84 6.72
CA HIS A 307 34.97 1.61 5.44
C HIS A 307 34.69 2.78 4.47
N ILE A 308 35.70 3.13 3.65
CA ILE A 308 35.58 4.25 2.68
C ILE A 308 34.66 3.91 1.52
N LYS A 309 34.61 2.62 1.12
CA LYS A 309 33.74 2.14 0.07
C LYS A 309 32.46 1.55 0.67
N PRO A 310 31.30 1.76 0.05
CA PRO A 310 30.08 1.07 0.45
C PRO A 310 30.20 -0.43 0.18
N LEU A 311 29.46 -1.22 0.92
CA LEU A 311 29.13 -2.57 0.55
C LEU A 311 27.86 -2.51 -0.32
N ILE A 312 27.81 -3.26 -1.42
CA ILE A 312 26.77 -3.16 -2.43
C ILE A 312 25.90 -4.41 -2.42
N TRP A 313 24.59 -4.23 -2.25
CA TRP A 313 23.62 -5.25 -2.54
C TRP A 313 23.14 -5.13 -3.97
N ILE A 314 23.47 -6.14 -4.82
CA ILE A 314 23.06 -6.21 -6.22
C ILE A 314 21.73 -6.97 -6.31
N LYS A 315 20.73 -6.34 -6.92
CA LYS A 315 19.41 -6.90 -7.20
C LYS A 315 19.42 -7.47 -8.61
N ARG A 316 19.34 -8.79 -8.79
CA ARG A 316 19.34 -9.43 -10.14
C ARG A 316 18.15 -9.07 -11.02
N ALA A 317 17.08 -8.53 -10.46
CA ALA A 317 15.90 -8.15 -11.21
C ALA A 317 16.19 -6.90 -12.08
N SER A 318 15.46 -6.77 -13.19
CA SER A 318 15.37 -5.52 -13.95
C SER A 318 15.08 -4.39 -12.98
N GLY A 319 16.02 -3.49 -12.82
CA GLY A 319 15.89 -2.35 -11.92
C GLY A 319 14.66 -1.52 -12.24
N GLN A 320 14.18 -0.76 -11.27
CA GLN A 320 13.09 0.19 -11.49
C GLN A 320 13.66 1.47 -12.10
N CYS A 321 13.12 1.86 -13.25
CA CYS A 321 13.38 3.16 -13.86
C CYS A 321 12.06 3.71 -14.42
N ASN A 322 11.67 4.89 -13.96
CA ASN A 322 10.46 5.56 -14.42
C ASN A 322 10.61 6.16 -15.83
N VAL A 323 11.86 6.39 -16.28
CA VAL A 323 12.20 7.00 -17.56
C VAL A 323 13.29 6.17 -18.25
N PRO A 324 12.98 4.94 -18.70
CA PRO A 324 14.01 3.99 -19.16
C PRO A 324 14.74 4.39 -20.43
N HIS A 325 14.21 5.35 -21.18
CA HIS A 325 14.87 5.91 -22.36
C HIS A 325 15.91 6.98 -22.01
N ALA A 326 15.90 7.52 -20.79
CA ALA A 326 16.81 8.59 -20.35
C ALA A 326 17.81 8.10 -19.28
N TRP A 327 17.42 7.15 -18.45
CA TRP A 327 18.23 6.73 -17.28
C TRP A 327 18.37 5.21 -17.19
N PRO A 328 19.56 4.71 -16.78
CA PRO A 328 19.73 3.30 -16.41
C PRO A 328 18.83 2.91 -15.26
N SER A 329 18.37 1.67 -15.25
CA SER A 329 17.61 1.12 -14.13
C SER A 329 18.49 0.95 -12.89
N SER A 330 17.99 1.42 -11.73
CA SER A 330 18.66 1.22 -10.44
C SER A 330 18.54 -0.23 -9.99
N CYS A 331 19.66 -0.94 -9.90
CA CYS A 331 19.71 -2.37 -9.59
C CYS A 331 20.52 -2.70 -8.34
N TYR A 332 20.87 -1.72 -7.49
CA TYR A 332 21.61 -1.94 -6.26
C TYR A 332 21.12 -1.06 -5.11
N GLU A 333 21.50 -1.45 -3.91
CA GLU A 333 21.44 -0.62 -2.68
C GLU A 333 22.80 -0.60 -2.00
N MET A 334 23.05 0.47 -1.23
CA MET A 334 24.32 0.68 -0.53
C MET A 334 24.16 0.39 0.95
N LEU A 335 25.20 -0.21 1.53
CA LEU A 335 25.32 -0.38 2.98
C LEU A 335 26.63 0.24 3.45
N LEU A 336 26.58 0.93 4.57
CA LEU A 336 27.75 1.32 5.34
C LEU A 336 28.15 0.16 6.24
N TYR A 337 29.38 -0.34 6.05
CA TYR A 337 30.00 -1.30 6.97
C TYR A 337 30.84 -0.57 7.99
N ILE A 338 30.59 -0.84 9.27
CA ILE A 338 31.31 -0.27 10.40
C ILE A 338 31.81 -1.38 11.32
N ARG A 339 32.89 -1.09 12.06
CA ARG A 339 33.45 -2.00 13.06
C ARG A 339 34.16 -1.27 14.17
N LYS A 340 34.30 -1.91 15.34
CA LYS A 340 35.22 -1.47 16.39
C LYS A 340 36.61 -2.08 16.20
N ASP A 341 37.59 -1.55 16.92
CA ASP A 341 39.01 -1.86 16.69
C ASP A 341 39.37 -3.32 16.81
N GLU A 342 38.80 -4.03 17.78
CA GLU A 342 39.11 -5.42 18.09
C GLU A 342 38.36 -6.44 17.22
N SER A 343 37.42 -5.96 16.42
CA SER A 343 36.58 -6.84 15.60
C SER A 343 37.33 -7.53 14.47
N ARG A 344 37.00 -8.79 14.21
CA ARG A 344 37.48 -9.59 13.08
C ARG A 344 36.34 -10.21 12.33
N LEU A 345 36.48 -10.29 11.01
CA LEU A 345 35.53 -11.01 10.16
C LEU A 345 35.62 -12.53 10.44
N VAL A 346 34.47 -13.18 10.54
CA VAL A 346 34.38 -14.65 10.61
C VAL A 346 34.62 -15.24 9.23
N GLN A 347 34.10 -14.64 8.19
CA GLN A 347 34.34 -15.00 6.80
C GLN A 347 35.26 -13.96 6.13
N GLU A 348 36.55 -14.21 6.13
CA GLU A 348 37.55 -13.37 5.50
C GLU A 348 37.54 -13.48 3.97
N GLY A 349 38.04 -12.45 3.26
CA GLY A 349 38.24 -12.45 1.80
C GLY A 349 36.97 -12.39 0.96
N LYS A 350 35.81 -12.11 1.56
CA LYS A 350 34.57 -11.92 0.80
C LYS A 350 34.55 -10.56 0.10
N PRO A 351 33.94 -10.46 -1.11
CA PRO A 351 33.87 -9.21 -1.85
C PRO A 351 33.00 -8.17 -1.14
N ASP A 352 33.18 -6.89 -1.48
CA ASP A 352 32.38 -5.77 -0.99
C ASP A 352 31.02 -5.63 -1.68
N TRP A 353 30.53 -6.70 -2.27
CA TRP A 353 29.19 -6.80 -2.84
C TRP A 353 28.54 -8.14 -2.49
N LEU A 354 27.20 -8.14 -2.51
CA LEU A 354 26.35 -9.33 -2.37
C LEU A 354 25.28 -9.31 -3.43
N GLU A 355 25.04 -10.45 -4.03
CA GLU A 355 23.97 -10.65 -4.98
C GLU A 355 22.83 -11.43 -4.33
N CYS A 356 21.63 -10.84 -4.35
CA CYS A 356 20.42 -11.44 -3.84
C CYS A 356 19.21 -10.82 -4.54
N PRO A 357 18.27 -11.61 -5.07
CA PRO A 357 17.05 -11.06 -5.64
C PRO A 357 16.21 -10.36 -4.56
N PRO A 358 15.52 -9.27 -4.89
CA PRO A 358 14.55 -8.68 -3.97
C PRO A 358 13.39 -9.65 -3.73
N VAL A 359 12.70 -9.50 -2.60
CA VAL A 359 11.48 -10.26 -2.33
C VAL A 359 10.44 -9.95 -3.42
N PRO A 360 9.80 -10.96 -4.05
CA PRO A 360 8.74 -10.75 -5.01
C PRO A 360 7.58 -9.91 -4.43
N GLU A 361 6.99 -9.02 -5.21
CA GLU A 361 5.94 -8.12 -4.72
C GLU A 361 4.74 -8.88 -4.12
N SER A 362 4.42 -10.06 -4.66
CA SER A 362 3.35 -10.94 -4.18
C SER A 362 3.61 -11.54 -2.80
N GLU A 363 4.89 -11.62 -2.38
CA GLU A 363 5.33 -12.25 -1.14
C GLU A 363 5.71 -11.24 -0.06
N ARG A 364 5.80 -9.95 -0.41
CA ARG A 364 6.16 -8.89 0.53
C ARG A 364 5.07 -8.67 1.58
N LEU A 365 5.48 -8.63 2.82
CA LEU A 365 4.65 -8.14 3.93
C LEU A 365 4.69 -6.61 3.99
N HIS A 366 5.83 -6.00 3.63
CA HIS A 366 6.05 -4.55 3.64
C HIS A 366 6.72 -4.10 2.32
N PRO A 367 6.41 -2.92 1.76
CA PRO A 367 6.96 -2.45 0.48
C PRO A 367 8.48 -2.46 0.38
N TRP A 368 9.19 -2.12 1.46
CA TRP A 368 10.65 -2.05 1.53
C TRP A 368 11.30 -3.24 2.24
N GLN A 369 10.58 -4.36 2.33
CA GLN A 369 11.09 -5.57 2.97
C GLN A 369 12.41 -6.02 2.34
N LYS A 370 13.46 -6.16 3.16
CA LYS A 370 14.74 -6.74 2.73
C LYS A 370 14.64 -8.26 2.66
N PRO A 371 15.33 -8.91 1.70
CA PRO A 371 15.38 -10.37 1.64
C PRO A 371 16.10 -10.95 2.86
N VAL A 372 15.50 -11.94 3.48
CA VAL A 372 16.11 -12.65 4.63
C VAL A 372 17.45 -13.29 4.24
N GLU A 373 17.53 -13.86 3.02
CA GLU A 373 18.77 -14.45 2.50
C GLU A 373 19.93 -13.45 2.42
N LEU A 374 19.66 -12.20 2.03
CA LEU A 374 20.66 -11.13 2.04
C LEU A 374 21.20 -10.90 3.44
N LEU A 375 20.30 -10.79 4.43
CA LEU A 375 20.67 -10.52 5.82
C LEU A 375 21.41 -11.71 6.44
N VAL A 376 21.03 -12.94 6.11
CA VAL A 376 21.81 -14.14 6.49
C VAL A 376 23.23 -14.05 5.96
N LYS A 377 23.42 -13.77 4.65
CA LYS A 377 24.75 -13.62 4.04
C LYS A 377 25.59 -12.50 4.66
N LEU A 378 24.97 -11.42 5.12
CA LEU A 378 25.65 -10.34 5.84
C LEU A 378 26.09 -10.77 7.23
N LEU A 379 25.16 -11.36 8.00
CA LEU A 379 25.42 -11.79 9.37
C LEU A 379 26.44 -12.93 9.44
N GLU A 380 26.43 -13.91 8.53
CA GLU A 380 27.43 -14.97 8.45
C GLU A 380 28.88 -14.49 8.33
N ARG A 381 29.08 -13.26 7.84
CA ARG A 381 30.42 -12.67 7.71
C ARG A 381 31.03 -12.27 9.06
N VAL A 382 30.19 -12.05 10.06
CA VAL A 382 30.60 -11.42 11.34
C VAL A 382 30.06 -12.12 12.58
N ALA A 383 29.00 -12.93 12.45
CA ALA A 383 28.30 -13.51 13.59
C ALA A 383 28.96 -14.79 14.11
N LEU A 384 29.04 -14.90 15.42
CA LEU A 384 29.41 -16.11 16.16
C LEU A 384 28.23 -16.59 17.03
N PRO A 385 28.14 -17.90 17.30
CA PRO A 385 27.13 -18.43 18.21
C PRO A 385 27.13 -17.73 19.57
N GLY A 386 25.92 -17.41 20.09
CA GLY A 386 25.75 -16.75 21.38
C GLY A 386 25.85 -15.22 21.32
N GLN A 387 26.14 -14.63 20.16
CA GLN A 387 26.13 -13.20 19.97
C GLN A 387 24.71 -12.62 19.82
N ILE A 388 24.61 -11.31 19.96
CA ILE A 388 23.37 -10.54 19.88
C ILE A 388 23.43 -9.59 18.69
N VAL A 389 22.42 -9.67 17.80
CA VAL A 389 22.17 -8.67 16.75
C VAL A 389 21.05 -7.73 17.17
N TYR A 390 21.18 -6.46 16.84
CA TYR A 390 20.18 -5.43 17.14
C TYR A 390 19.76 -4.68 15.88
N ASP A 391 18.43 -4.53 15.72
CA ASP A 391 17.81 -3.75 14.65
C ASP A 391 16.77 -2.77 15.22
N PRO A 392 17.14 -1.48 15.42
CA PRO A 392 16.22 -0.45 15.93
C PRO A 392 15.14 0.00 14.93
N PHE A 393 15.14 -0.53 13.69
CA PHE A 393 14.17 -0.24 12.64
C PHE A 393 13.78 -1.56 11.95
N MET A 394 13.30 -2.53 12.75
CA MET A 394 13.14 -3.93 12.31
C MET A 394 12.11 -4.14 11.18
N GLY A 395 11.21 -3.17 10.95
CA GLY A 395 10.18 -3.25 9.93
C GLY A 395 9.36 -4.53 10.02
N SER A 396 9.34 -5.30 8.95
CA SER A 396 8.66 -6.60 8.89
C SER A 396 9.46 -7.78 9.48
N GLY A 397 10.55 -7.53 10.25
CA GLY A 397 11.31 -8.53 10.99
C GLY A 397 12.26 -9.39 10.18
N SER A 398 12.70 -8.95 9.00
CA SER A 398 13.66 -9.74 8.18
C SER A 398 14.99 -9.98 8.89
N THR A 399 15.49 -9.01 9.64
CA THR A 399 16.74 -9.15 10.45
C THR A 399 16.54 -10.15 11.58
N ILE A 400 15.38 -10.13 12.24
CA ILE A 400 15.05 -11.05 13.34
C ILE A 400 14.97 -12.49 12.82
N GLU A 401 14.34 -12.70 11.66
CA GLU A 401 14.28 -14.00 11.01
C GLU A 401 15.70 -14.50 10.60
N ALA A 402 16.52 -13.64 10.01
CA ALA A 402 17.88 -13.98 9.60
C ALA A 402 18.74 -14.40 10.81
N ALA A 403 18.64 -13.68 11.92
CA ALA A 403 19.33 -14.04 13.17
C ALA A 403 18.86 -15.40 13.72
N ASN A 404 17.57 -15.66 13.71
CA ASN A 404 16.99 -16.92 14.14
C ASN A 404 17.53 -18.10 13.31
N LYS A 405 17.63 -17.96 11.97
CA LYS A 405 18.23 -18.97 11.09
C LYS A 405 19.69 -19.27 11.43
N LEU A 406 20.42 -18.28 11.93
CA LEU A 406 21.81 -18.42 12.36
C LEU A 406 21.96 -18.82 13.85
N LYS A 407 20.84 -19.00 14.56
CA LYS A 407 20.80 -19.33 15.98
C LYS A 407 21.55 -18.32 16.86
N ILE A 408 21.47 -17.04 16.51
CA ILE A 408 21.96 -15.92 17.31
C ILE A 408 20.76 -15.15 17.87
N PHE A 409 20.93 -14.57 19.06
CA PHE A 409 19.86 -13.79 19.69
C PHE A 409 19.66 -12.47 18.94
N SER A 410 18.42 -12.04 18.81
CA SER A 410 18.12 -10.76 18.16
C SER A 410 17.24 -9.85 19.04
N ILE A 411 17.53 -8.57 18.96
CA ILE A 411 16.71 -7.50 19.55
C ILE A 411 16.22 -6.63 18.43
N GLY A 412 14.93 -6.26 18.43
CA GLY A 412 14.35 -5.36 17.45
C GLY A 412 13.30 -4.44 18.03
N CYS A 413 13.16 -3.26 17.46
CA CYS A 413 12.00 -2.41 17.70
C CYS A 413 11.52 -1.73 16.43
N ASP A 414 10.27 -1.30 16.45
CA ASP A 414 9.65 -0.44 15.45
C ASP A 414 8.56 0.37 16.12
N ASN A 415 8.31 1.60 15.66
CA ASN A 415 7.25 2.44 16.19
C ASN A 415 5.92 2.27 15.44
N ALA A 416 5.93 1.60 14.30
CA ALA A 416 4.74 1.30 13.53
C ALA A 416 4.11 -0.02 14.02
N GLU A 417 2.87 0.05 14.48
CA GLU A 417 2.11 -1.13 14.94
C GLU A 417 2.00 -2.20 13.86
N GLU A 418 1.90 -1.77 12.59
CA GLU A 418 1.87 -2.64 11.42
C GLU A 418 3.16 -3.46 11.26
N CYS A 419 4.31 -2.81 11.37
CA CYS A 419 5.61 -3.46 11.30
C CYS A 419 5.81 -4.45 12.44
N TYR A 420 5.44 -4.05 13.64
CA TYR A 420 5.47 -4.92 14.81
C TYR A 420 4.58 -6.18 14.61
N ALA A 421 3.34 -6.00 14.15
CA ALA A 421 2.42 -7.11 13.87
C ALA A 421 2.95 -8.05 12.78
N TYR A 422 3.54 -7.53 11.70
CA TYR A 422 4.18 -8.37 10.67
C TYR A 422 5.36 -9.17 11.22
N THR A 423 6.16 -8.58 12.09
CA THR A 423 7.29 -9.27 12.74
C THR A 423 6.78 -10.39 13.66
N LEU A 424 5.75 -10.12 14.46
CA LEU A 424 5.08 -11.14 15.29
C LEU A 424 4.59 -12.32 14.46
N GLN A 425 3.85 -12.05 13.39
CA GLN A 425 3.31 -13.08 12.50
C GLN A 425 4.43 -13.91 11.85
N ARG A 426 5.48 -13.25 11.37
CA ARG A 426 6.66 -13.89 10.77
C ARG A 426 7.32 -14.87 11.74
N MET A 427 7.58 -14.41 12.96
CA MET A 427 8.29 -15.23 13.95
C MET A 427 7.41 -16.38 14.45
N THR A 428 6.12 -16.19 14.62
CA THR A 428 5.19 -17.28 14.97
C THR A 428 5.11 -18.35 13.89
N ASN A 429 5.08 -17.96 12.60
CA ASN A 429 5.08 -18.92 11.50
C ASN A 429 6.37 -19.76 11.47
N LEU A 430 7.52 -19.15 11.78
CA LEU A 430 8.80 -19.85 11.86
C LEU A 430 8.87 -20.85 13.02
N MET A 431 8.21 -20.54 14.15
CA MET A 431 8.20 -21.45 15.30
C MET A 431 7.27 -22.64 15.12
N ASN A 432 6.28 -22.52 14.24
CA ASN A 432 5.31 -23.57 13.95
C ASN A 432 5.73 -24.45 12.74
N SER A 433 6.81 -24.09 12.04
CA SER A 433 7.38 -24.85 10.91
C SER A 433 8.52 -25.76 11.34
#